data_72e2ebd581ae63bf3154a1ad0c708232
#
_entry.id   72e2ebd581ae63bf3154a1ad0c708232
#
_cell.length_a   1.000
_cell.length_b   1.000
_cell.length_c   1.000
_cell.angle_alpha   90.00
_cell.angle_beta   90.00
_cell.angle_gamma   90.00
#
_symmetry.space_group_name_H-M   'P 1'
#
loop_
_entity.id
_entity.type
_entity.pdbx_description
1 polymer ?
#
loop_
_entity_poly.entity_id
_entity_poly.type
_entity_poly.pdbx_seq_one_letter_code
_entity_poly.pdbx_strand_id
1 'polypeptide(L)'
;MKKLKIVNKFRFTCSIIILIALCATIVFLITKKSSPKVIETGLPEEDFVKEETPVKEDININMSVIGDIMCHDSQYKDAYLSSQDTYDFSYVFKDIQNYISSADIAVGNLETTFAGKARGYSNYPTFNTPEQLATNLKDMGIDVLTTANNHSLDKGYSGLESTLKFLDEAGISHTGTYSSAEEQNKILIKDVNGIKIAFLAFTYGTNGIPVPSGKDYCINLIDEDFIIKQLNLAKEQNPDLI
;
A
#
# COMPACT_ATOMS: atom_id res chain seq x y z
N MET A 1 20.45 -38.55 -9.25
CA MET A 1 21.64 -37.68 -9.09
C MET A 1 22.89 -38.55 -9.01
N LYS A 2 23.77 -38.48 -10.03
CA LYS A 2 25.06 -39.26 -10.03
C LYS A 2 26.04 -38.58 -9.07
N LYS A 3 26.47 -39.28 -8.01
CA LYS A 3 27.54 -38.82 -7.12
C LYS A 3 28.86 -38.83 -7.87
N LEU A 4 29.48 -37.65 -8.02
CA LEU A 4 30.87 -37.55 -8.54
C LEU A 4 31.83 -38.23 -7.54
N LYS A 5 32.59 -39.23 -8.01
CA LYS A 5 33.55 -39.99 -7.22
C LYS A 5 34.95 -39.35 -7.47
N ILE A 6 35.51 -38.71 -6.44
CA ILE A 6 36.86 -38.16 -6.52
C ILE A 6 37.87 -39.34 -6.53
N VAL A 7 38.46 -39.59 -7.67
CA VAL A 7 39.35 -40.77 -7.91
C VAL A 7 40.73 -40.59 -7.31
N ASN A 8 41.18 -39.36 -7.06
CA ASN A 8 42.48 -39.10 -6.43
C ASN A 8 42.43 -37.84 -5.55
N LYS A 9 42.20 -38.00 -4.26
CA LYS A 9 42.08 -36.91 -3.29
C LYS A 9 43.35 -36.03 -3.21
N PHE A 10 44.52 -36.60 -3.35
CA PHE A 10 45.77 -35.85 -3.31
C PHE A 10 45.92 -34.89 -4.49
N ARG A 11 45.66 -35.34 -5.71
CA ARG A 11 45.70 -34.48 -6.91
C ARG A 11 44.63 -33.38 -6.86
N PHE A 12 43.46 -33.69 -6.33
CA PHE A 12 42.38 -32.71 -6.17
C PHE A 12 42.76 -31.62 -5.14
N THR A 13 43.37 -32.00 -4.02
CA THR A 13 43.82 -31.04 -3.00
C THR A 13 44.97 -30.17 -3.52
N CYS A 14 45.94 -30.73 -4.25
CA CYS A 14 47.01 -29.97 -4.88
C CYS A 14 46.47 -28.96 -5.90
N SER A 15 45.46 -29.33 -6.72
CA SER A 15 44.85 -28.44 -7.68
C SER A 15 44.13 -27.25 -7.03
N ILE A 16 43.47 -27.47 -5.90
CA ILE A 16 42.82 -26.39 -5.13
C ILE A 16 43.88 -25.43 -4.55
N ILE A 17 44.95 -25.93 -3.98
CA ILE A 17 46.03 -25.11 -3.42
C ILE A 17 46.68 -24.23 -4.52
N ILE A 18 46.93 -24.80 -5.70
CA ILE A 18 47.46 -24.05 -6.84
C ILE A 18 46.50 -22.97 -7.31
N LEU A 19 45.19 -23.25 -7.35
CA LEU A 19 44.18 -22.27 -7.73
C LEU A 19 44.10 -21.10 -6.74
N ILE A 20 44.14 -21.39 -5.45
CA ILE A 20 44.18 -20.37 -4.39
C ILE A 20 45.41 -19.49 -4.49
N ALA A 21 46.60 -20.10 -4.70
CA ALA A 21 47.84 -19.37 -4.89
C ALA A 21 47.81 -18.47 -6.13
N LEU A 22 47.19 -18.92 -7.22
CA LEU A 22 47.04 -18.14 -8.44
C LEU A 22 46.11 -16.94 -8.25
N CYS A 23 45.01 -17.14 -7.56
CA CYS A 23 44.06 -16.05 -7.19
C CYS A 23 44.74 -15.01 -6.28
N ALA A 24 45.51 -15.45 -5.28
CA ALA A 24 46.25 -14.54 -4.40
C ALA A 24 47.31 -13.70 -5.14
N THR A 25 48.03 -14.30 -6.12
CA THR A 25 49.00 -13.57 -6.94
C THR A 25 48.33 -12.56 -7.87
N ILE A 26 47.17 -12.89 -8.44
CA ILE A 26 46.41 -11.97 -9.29
C ILE A 26 45.91 -10.76 -8.47
N VAL A 27 45.37 -10.99 -7.27
CA VAL A 27 44.93 -9.91 -6.35
C VAL A 27 46.14 -9.03 -5.98
N PHE A 28 47.30 -9.62 -5.65
CA PHE A 28 48.52 -8.87 -5.31
C PHE A 28 49.03 -8.02 -6.47
N LEU A 29 48.96 -8.52 -7.71
CA LEU A 29 49.38 -7.78 -8.91
C LEU A 29 48.41 -6.63 -9.24
N ILE A 30 47.12 -6.80 -9.01
CA ILE A 30 46.10 -5.75 -9.19
C ILE A 30 46.28 -4.62 -8.15
N THR A 31 46.54 -4.98 -6.90
CA THR A 31 46.71 -3.98 -5.83
C THR A 31 48.04 -3.22 -5.94
N LYS A 32 49.08 -3.79 -6.57
CA LYS A 32 50.38 -3.14 -6.76
C LYS A 32 50.43 -2.15 -7.92
N LYS A 33 49.41 -2.11 -8.79
CA LYS A 33 49.42 -1.33 -10.04
C LYS A 33 48.74 0.05 -9.92
N SER A 34 48.33 0.49 -8.76
CA SER A 34 47.62 1.78 -8.58
C SER A 34 48.23 2.64 -7.47
N SER A 35 49.47 3.08 -7.65
CA SER A 35 49.92 4.31 -6.99
C SER A 35 50.24 5.31 -8.09
N PRO A 36 49.45 6.36 -8.29
CA PRO A 36 49.83 7.42 -9.23
C PRO A 36 51.02 8.20 -8.65
N LYS A 37 52.05 8.40 -9.46
CA LYS A 37 53.13 9.37 -9.19
C LYS A 37 52.49 10.74 -9.18
N VAL A 38 52.53 11.43 -8.03
CA VAL A 38 52.20 12.85 -7.92
C VAL A 38 53.33 13.61 -8.63
N ILE A 39 53.01 14.30 -9.71
CA ILE A 39 53.85 15.30 -10.33
C ILE A 39 53.44 16.61 -9.66
N GLU A 40 54.33 17.16 -8.81
CA GLU A 40 54.18 18.52 -8.29
C GLU A 40 54.36 19.52 -9.44
N THR A 41 53.26 19.99 -10.01
CA THR A 41 53.25 21.19 -10.85
C THR A 41 52.80 22.33 -9.92
N GLY A 42 53.74 23.20 -9.60
CA GLY A 42 53.46 24.44 -8.81
C GLY A 42 52.57 25.41 -9.59
N LEU A 43 51.27 25.21 -9.44
CA LEU A 43 50.26 26.21 -9.76
C LEU A 43 49.62 26.69 -8.43
N PRO A 44 49.18 27.94 -8.35
CA PRO A 44 48.62 28.47 -7.11
C PRO A 44 47.41 27.65 -6.66
N GLU A 45 47.33 27.35 -5.37
CA GLU A 45 46.13 26.80 -4.73
C GLU A 45 44.96 27.80 -4.95
N GLU A 46 44.15 27.51 -5.98
CA GLU A 46 42.78 28.00 -5.99
C GLU A 46 42.03 27.21 -4.91
N ASP A 47 41.57 27.93 -3.90
CA ASP A 47 40.63 27.39 -2.92
C ASP A 47 39.39 26.83 -3.64
N PHE A 48 39.43 25.56 -4.03
CA PHE A 48 38.23 24.83 -4.39
C PHE A 48 37.38 24.69 -3.12
N VAL A 49 36.48 25.63 -2.93
CA VAL A 49 35.34 25.44 -2.03
C VAL A 49 34.66 24.17 -2.53
N LYS A 50 34.89 23.06 -1.85
CA LYS A 50 34.08 21.86 -2.05
C LYS A 50 32.64 22.27 -1.76
N GLU A 51 31.86 22.47 -2.80
CA GLU A 51 30.42 22.57 -2.67
C GLU A 51 29.97 21.26 -2.03
N GLU A 52 29.74 21.28 -0.72
CA GLU A 52 29.16 20.16 0.00
C GLU A 52 27.76 19.96 -0.61
N THR A 53 27.62 18.93 -1.44
CA THR A 53 26.29 18.51 -1.85
C THR A 53 25.49 18.28 -0.59
N PRO A 54 24.35 18.96 -0.40
CA PRO A 54 23.56 18.80 0.80
C PRO A 54 23.23 17.32 0.97
N VAL A 55 23.64 16.75 2.09
CA VAL A 55 23.26 15.39 2.48
C VAL A 55 21.74 15.39 2.55
N LYS A 56 21.09 14.70 1.61
CA LYS A 56 19.65 14.55 1.64
C LYS A 56 19.32 13.73 2.88
N GLU A 57 18.66 14.36 3.87
CA GLU A 57 18.24 13.66 5.07
C GLU A 57 17.25 12.56 4.67
N ASP A 58 17.42 11.37 5.25
CA ASP A 58 16.49 10.25 5.05
C ASP A 58 15.15 10.61 5.68
N ILE A 59 14.07 10.51 4.89
CA ILE A 59 12.72 10.71 5.38
C ILE A 59 12.16 9.33 5.74
N ASN A 60 11.74 9.17 6.98
CA ASN A 60 11.09 7.96 7.47
C ASN A 60 9.60 8.23 7.67
N ILE A 61 8.75 7.35 7.16
CA ILE A 61 7.31 7.36 7.38
C ILE A 61 6.87 6.02 7.98
N ASN A 62 5.94 6.08 8.93
CA ASN A 62 5.31 4.91 9.51
C ASN A 62 3.91 4.76 8.91
N MET A 63 3.67 3.64 8.24
CA MET A 63 2.36 3.29 7.69
C MET A 63 1.73 2.18 8.53
N SER A 64 0.52 2.41 9.03
CA SER A 64 -0.29 1.37 9.65
C SER A 64 -1.25 0.80 8.60
N VAL A 65 -1.24 -0.51 8.42
CA VAL A 65 -2.14 -1.20 7.49
C VAL A 65 -2.93 -2.25 8.24
N ILE A 66 -4.26 -2.12 8.22
CA ILE A 66 -5.19 -3.08 8.80
C ILE A 66 -5.93 -3.83 7.70
N GLY A 67 -6.39 -5.04 8.01
CA GLY A 67 -7.14 -5.88 7.08
C GLY A 67 -8.60 -5.47 6.94
N ASP A 68 -9.46 -6.47 6.82
CA ASP A 68 -10.87 -6.30 6.50
C ASP A 68 -11.66 -5.69 7.66
N ILE A 69 -12.34 -4.60 7.37
CA ILE A 69 -13.27 -3.92 8.26
C ILE A 69 -14.67 -4.35 7.86
N MET A 70 -15.21 -5.28 8.63
CA MET A 70 -16.55 -5.84 8.45
C MET A 70 -17.40 -5.58 9.67
N CYS A 71 -18.73 -5.63 9.52
CA CYS A 71 -19.64 -5.47 10.64
C CYS A 71 -20.79 -6.48 10.57
N HIS A 72 -20.77 -7.46 11.46
CA HIS A 72 -21.87 -8.39 11.63
C HIS A 72 -22.97 -7.81 12.51
N ASP A 73 -24.14 -8.48 12.52
CA ASP A 73 -25.34 -7.98 13.21
C ASP A 73 -25.16 -7.88 14.75
N SER A 74 -24.38 -8.76 15.34
CA SER A 74 -24.05 -8.66 16.76
C SER A 74 -23.29 -7.37 17.09
N GLN A 75 -22.36 -6.96 16.20
CA GLN A 75 -21.54 -5.77 16.39
C GLN A 75 -22.36 -4.49 16.29
N TYR A 76 -23.20 -4.33 15.24
CA TYR A 76 -24.00 -3.10 15.16
C TYR A 76 -25.17 -3.09 16.16
N LYS A 77 -25.66 -4.25 16.60
CA LYS A 77 -26.63 -4.30 17.70
C LYS A 77 -26.02 -3.85 19.04
N ASP A 78 -24.78 -4.24 19.30
CA ASP A 78 -24.03 -3.83 20.48
C ASP A 78 -23.64 -2.35 20.45
N ALA A 79 -23.29 -1.84 19.25
CA ALA A 79 -22.97 -0.44 19.02
C ALA A 79 -24.17 0.51 19.09
N TYR A 80 -25.42 0.00 19.16
CA TYR A 80 -26.62 0.84 19.13
C TYR A 80 -26.85 1.58 20.43
N LEU A 81 -26.91 2.90 20.37
CA LEU A 81 -27.22 3.80 21.47
C LEU A 81 -28.72 4.16 21.44
N SER A 82 -29.51 3.39 22.14
CA SER A 82 -30.99 3.53 22.13
C SER A 82 -31.51 4.91 22.60
N SER A 83 -30.80 5.58 23.50
CA SER A 83 -31.14 6.92 23.97
C SER A 83 -31.01 8.02 22.93
N GLN A 84 -30.20 7.77 21.87
CA GLN A 84 -29.86 8.74 20.82
C GLN A 84 -30.30 8.28 19.41
N ASP A 85 -30.85 7.08 19.29
CA ASP A 85 -31.20 6.40 18.02
C ASP A 85 -30.04 6.44 17.01
N THR A 86 -28.82 6.16 17.47
CA THR A 86 -27.59 6.19 16.68
C THR A 86 -26.67 5.01 17.02
N TYR A 87 -25.48 4.95 16.42
CA TYR A 87 -24.49 3.89 16.63
C TYR A 87 -23.14 4.50 17.00
N ASP A 88 -22.41 3.82 17.90
CA ASP A 88 -21.04 4.16 18.27
C ASP A 88 -20.19 2.90 18.30
N PHE A 89 -19.22 2.82 17.38
CA PHE A 89 -18.27 1.71 17.26
C PHE A 89 -16.92 2.02 17.92
N SER A 90 -16.74 3.16 18.56
CA SER A 90 -15.45 3.59 19.11
C SER A 90 -14.84 2.58 20.08
N TYR A 91 -15.69 1.88 20.86
CA TYR A 91 -15.27 0.88 21.82
C TYR A 91 -14.56 -0.33 21.17
N VAL A 92 -14.89 -0.67 19.92
CA VAL A 92 -14.28 -1.79 19.17
C VAL A 92 -12.80 -1.53 18.90
N PHE A 93 -12.42 -0.27 18.72
CA PHE A 93 -11.09 0.14 18.31
C PHE A 93 -10.21 0.61 19.47
N LYS A 94 -10.74 0.71 20.67
CA LYS A 94 -10.09 1.30 21.84
C LYS A 94 -8.68 0.76 22.09
N ASP A 95 -8.48 -0.55 21.96
CA ASP A 95 -7.21 -1.19 22.30
C ASP A 95 -6.15 -1.07 21.18
N ILE A 96 -6.59 -0.77 19.95
CA ILE A 96 -5.70 -0.63 18.77
C ILE A 96 -5.55 0.82 18.31
N GLN A 97 -6.38 1.73 18.81
CA GLN A 97 -6.41 3.13 18.37
C GLN A 97 -5.03 3.80 18.38
N ASN A 98 -4.25 3.59 19.44
CA ASN A 98 -2.92 4.20 19.55
C ASN A 98 -1.96 3.73 18.46
N TYR A 99 -2.06 2.47 18.02
CA TYR A 99 -1.22 1.95 16.93
C TYR A 99 -1.61 2.52 15.57
N ILE A 100 -2.89 2.81 15.38
CA ILE A 100 -3.41 3.39 14.14
C ILE A 100 -3.11 4.89 14.10
N SER A 101 -3.51 5.63 15.15
CA SER A 101 -3.41 7.10 15.20
C SER A 101 -1.98 7.63 15.35
N SER A 102 -1.02 6.79 15.76
CA SER A 102 0.40 7.19 15.82
C SER A 102 1.15 7.02 14.49
N ALA A 103 0.54 6.40 13.50
CA ALA A 103 1.13 6.29 12.17
C ALA A 103 1.04 7.61 11.41
N ASP A 104 1.99 7.86 10.50
CA ASP A 104 1.95 9.02 9.60
C ASP A 104 0.82 8.88 8.57
N ILE A 105 0.43 7.65 8.26
CA ILE A 105 -0.74 7.30 7.43
C ILE A 105 -1.29 5.93 7.83
N ALA A 106 -2.60 5.81 7.93
CA ALA A 106 -3.29 4.56 8.25
C ALA A 106 -4.24 4.14 7.13
N VAL A 107 -4.14 2.88 6.73
CA VAL A 107 -4.88 2.28 5.60
C VAL A 107 -5.65 1.05 6.06
N GLY A 108 -6.89 0.88 5.59
CA GLY A 108 -7.71 -0.32 5.85
C GLY A 108 -8.48 -0.78 4.62
N ASN A 109 -9.04 -2.00 4.66
CA ASN A 109 -9.98 -2.47 3.66
C ASN A 109 -11.42 -2.40 4.21
N LEU A 110 -12.26 -1.57 3.62
CA LEU A 110 -13.68 -1.49 3.99
C LEU A 110 -14.45 -2.60 3.28
N GLU A 111 -14.68 -3.70 3.96
CA GLU A 111 -15.36 -4.88 3.41
C GLU A 111 -16.85 -4.94 3.81
N THR A 112 -17.52 -3.81 3.68
CA THR A 112 -18.96 -3.63 3.90
C THR A 112 -19.47 -2.46 3.06
N THR A 113 -20.79 -2.31 2.96
CA THR A 113 -21.42 -1.12 2.36
C THR A 113 -22.08 -0.26 3.42
N PHE A 114 -22.18 1.04 3.15
CA PHE A 114 -22.99 2.01 3.89
C PHE A 114 -24.16 2.45 2.99
N ALA A 115 -25.20 1.60 2.92
CA ALA A 115 -26.37 1.91 2.08
C ALA A 115 -27.45 2.70 2.80
N GLY A 116 -27.22 3.02 4.08
CA GLY A 116 -28.08 3.83 4.94
C GLY A 116 -29.19 3.05 5.64
N LYS A 117 -29.74 3.66 6.71
CA LYS A 117 -30.80 3.11 7.58
C LYS A 117 -32.06 2.73 6.80
N ALA A 118 -32.42 3.51 5.79
CA ALA A 118 -33.65 3.30 5.01
C ALA A 118 -33.71 1.95 4.27
N ARG A 119 -32.53 1.33 3.99
CA ARG A 119 -32.43 0.01 3.34
C ARG A 119 -32.38 -1.15 4.33
N GLY A 120 -32.42 -0.85 5.63
CA GLY A 120 -32.23 -1.82 6.70
C GLY A 120 -30.78 -2.28 6.80
N TYR A 121 -30.22 -2.23 8.01
CA TYR A 121 -28.89 -2.80 8.26
C TYR A 121 -28.91 -4.32 8.19
N SER A 122 -27.84 -4.90 7.71
CA SER A 122 -27.74 -6.35 7.47
C SER A 122 -26.29 -6.84 7.56
N ASN A 123 -26.16 -8.12 7.89
CA ASN A 123 -24.90 -8.84 7.93
C ASN A 123 -24.72 -9.76 6.71
N TYR A 124 -23.84 -10.74 6.86
CA TYR A 124 -23.64 -11.81 5.86
C TYR A 124 -24.97 -12.40 5.42
N PRO A 125 -25.17 -12.70 4.11
CA PRO A 125 -24.16 -12.63 3.02
C PRO A 125 -24.06 -11.28 2.31
N THR A 126 -24.88 -10.28 2.63
CA THR A 126 -24.88 -8.96 1.98
C THR A 126 -24.93 -7.88 3.05
N PHE A 127 -23.79 -7.23 3.27
CA PHE A 127 -23.60 -6.26 4.34
C PHE A 127 -24.23 -4.90 4.03
N ASN A 128 -24.86 -4.32 5.04
CA ASN A 128 -25.20 -2.92 5.11
C ASN A 128 -24.98 -2.46 6.57
N THR A 129 -23.87 -1.81 6.81
CA THR A 129 -23.45 -1.37 8.13
C THR A 129 -23.95 0.04 8.42
N PRO A 130 -24.28 0.39 9.69
CA PRO A 130 -24.53 1.76 10.06
C PRO A 130 -23.39 2.68 9.66
N GLU A 131 -23.72 3.73 8.95
CA GLU A 131 -22.79 4.70 8.38
C GLU A 131 -21.93 5.44 9.41
N GLN A 132 -22.36 5.46 10.68
CA GLN A 132 -21.57 6.00 11.79
C GLN A 132 -20.21 5.33 11.95
N LEU A 133 -20.07 4.08 11.47
CA LEU A 133 -18.76 3.41 11.42
C LEU A 133 -17.73 4.22 10.63
N ALA A 134 -18.12 4.91 9.55
CA ALA A 134 -17.19 5.75 8.78
C ALA A 134 -16.59 6.87 9.66
N THR A 135 -17.44 7.57 10.43
CA THR A 135 -16.97 8.61 11.37
C THR A 135 -16.05 8.02 12.44
N ASN A 136 -16.43 6.88 13.04
CA ASN A 136 -15.59 6.24 14.06
C ASN A 136 -14.24 5.77 13.51
N LEU A 137 -14.17 5.29 12.26
CA LEU A 137 -12.91 4.96 11.59
C LEU A 137 -12.03 6.19 11.39
N LYS A 138 -12.61 7.34 11.00
CA LYS A 138 -11.90 8.59 10.90
C LYS A 138 -11.37 9.06 12.25
N ASP A 139 -12.18 9.01 13.28
CA ASP A 139 -11.81 9.39 14.65
C ASP A 139 -10.70 8.48 15.23
N MET A 140 -10.68 7.22 14.81
CA MET A 140 -9.62 6.27 15.13
C MET A 140 -8.27 6.62 14.45
N GLY A 141 -8.29 7.37 13.35
CA GLY A 141 -7.10 7.78 12.61
C GLY A 141 -6.94 7.13 11.24
N ILE A 142 -7.98 6.48 10.69
CA ILE A 142 -7.91 5.96 9.31
C ILE A 142 -7.91 7.11 8.30
N ASP A 143 -6.95 7.10 7.40
CA ASP A 143 -6.76 8.09 6.34
C ASP A 143 -7.24 7.61 4.98
N VAL A 144 -7.00 6.32 4.68
CA VAL A 144 -7.32 5.71 3.38
C VAL A 144 -8.05 4.39 3.58
N LEU A 145 -9.12 4.20 2.84
CA LEU A 145 -9.82 2.92 2.73
C LEU A 145 -9.75 2.38 1.30
N THR A 146 -9.32 1.13 1.15
CA THR A 146 -9.60 0.38 -0.07
C THR A 146 -11.05 -0.09 -0.02
N THR A 147 -11.75 0.02 -1.15
CA THR A 147 -13.17 -0.30 -1.27
C THR A 147 -13.44 -1.36 -2.34
N ALA A 148 -12.41 -1.81 -3.08
CA ALA A 148 -12.52 -2.91 -4.03
C ALA A 148 -12.35 -4.25 -3.32
N ASN A 149 -13.45 -4.91 -3.03
CA ASN A 149 -13.52 -6.25 -2.47
C ASN A 149 -14.81 -6.95 -2.93
N ASN A 150 -14.99 -8.20 -2.54
CA ASN A 150 -16.14 -9.00 -2.96
C ASN A 150 -17.49 -8.51 -2.40
N HIS A 151 -17.50 -7.64 -1.37
CA HIS A 151 -18.70 -7.05 -0.77
C HIS A 151 -19.03 -5.64 -1.27
N SER A 152 -18.26 -5.10 -2.20
CA SER A 152 -18.43 -3.72 -2.72
C SER A 152 -19.81 -3.45 -3.33
N LEU A 153 -20.47 -4.48 -3.89
CA LEU A 153 -21.78 -4.37 -4.52
C LEU A 153 -22.91 -5.02 -3.73
N ASP A 154 -22.76 -5.32 -2.45
CA ASP A 154 -23.75 -6.02 -1.63
C ASP A 154 -25.12 -5.32 -1.61
N LYS A 155 -25.16 -4.02 -1.77
CA LYS A 155 -26.40 -3.22 -1.92
C LYS A 155 -26.55 -2.60 -3.30
N GLY A 156 -25.92 -3.24 -4.31
CA GLY A 156 -25.90 -2.78 -5.70
C GLY A 156 -25.17 -1.47 -5.89
N TYR A 157 -25.25 -0.92 -7.09
CA TYR A 157 -24.54 0.32 -7.44
C TYR A 157 -24.92 1.51 -6.55
N SER A 158 -26.21 1.67 -6.23
CA SER A 158 -26.65 2.75 -5.36
C SER A 158 -26.23 2.58 -3.89
N GLY A 159 -25.92 1.34 -3.45
CA GLY A 159 -25.26 1.09 -2.17
C GLY A 159 -23.80 1.50 -2.21
N LEU A 160 -23.11 1.22 -3.32
CA LEU A 160 -21.75 1.67 -3.57
C LEU A 160 -21.68 3.22 -3.58
N GLU A 161 -22.52 3.91 -4.36
CA GLU A 161 -22.56 5.38 -4.36
C GLU A 161 -22.80 5.96 -2.98
N SER A 162 -23.72 5.36 -2.21
CA SER A 162 -24.00 5.75 -0.83
C SER A 162 -22.78 5.56 0.07
N THR A 163 -22.04 4.46 -0.11
CA THR A 163 -20.81 4.18 0.66
C THR A 163 -19.75 5.25 0.40
N LEU A 164 -19.48 5.57 -0.87
CA LEU A 164 -18.54 6.62 -1.23
C LEU A 164 -18.92 7.98 -0.63
N LYS A 165 -20.20 8.33 -0.70
CA LYS A 165 -20.71 9.56 -0.09
C LYS A 165 -20.44 9.63 1.41
N PHE A 166 -20.70 8.55 2.17
CA PHE A 166 -20.44 8.54 3.61
C PHE A 166 -18.96 8.58 3.96
N LEU A 167 -18.09 8.01 3.12
CA LEU A 167 -16.64 8.13 3.27
C LEU A 167 -16.17 9.57 3.02
N ASP A 168 -16.69 10.23 1.99
CA ASP A 168 -16.41 11.63 1.70
C ASP A 168 -16.87 12.55 2.83
N GLU A 169 -18.10 12.33 3.35
CA GLU A 169 -18.64 13.07 4.49
C GLU A 169 -17.81 12.89 5.76
N ALA A 170 -17.25 11.70 5.98
CA ALA A 170 -16.33 11.42 7.08
C ALA A 170 -14.91 11.97 6.84
N GLY A 171 -14.58 12.40 5.63
CA GLY A 171 -13.24 12.88 5.27
C GLY A 171 -12.20 11.78 5.17
N ILE A 172 -12.61 10.57 4.77
CA ILE A 172 -11.72 9.43 4.52
C ILE A 172 -11.48 9.32 3.02
N SER A 173 -10.22 9.31 2.62
CA SER A 173 -9.86 9.04 1.22
C SER A 173 -10.10 7.57 0.88
N HIS A 174 -10.56 7.30 -0.34
CA HIS A 174 -10.89 5.93 -0.73
C HIS A 174 -10.45 5.63 -2.17
N THR A 175 -10.27 4.35 -2.49
CA THR A 175 -9.90 3.89 -3.84
C THR A 175 -10.39 2.46 -4.09
N GLY A 176 -10.62 2.14 -5.36
CA GLY A 176 -11.03 0.82 -5.81
C GLY A 176 -12.49 0.74 -6.29
N THR A 177 -13.37 1.63 -5.75
CA THR A 177 -14.72 1.82 -6.27
C THR A 177 -14.97 3.31 -6.56
N TYR A 178 -15.85 3.62 -7.54
CA TYR A 178 -15.99 4.97 -8.07
C TYR A 178 -17.42 5.26 -8.52
N SER A 179 -17.82 6.54 -8.47
CA SER A 179 -19.11 7.01 -8.96
C SER A 179 -19.09 7.37 -10.44
N SER A 180 -17.90 7.55 -11.04
CA SER A 180 -17.73 7.89 -12.45
C SER A 180 -16.45 7.31 -13.06
N ALA A 181 -16.40 7.23 -14.39
CA ALA A 181 -15.20 6.84 -15.13
C ALA A 181 -14.06 7.85 -14.98
N GLU A 182 -14.38 9.10 -14.73
CA GLU A 182 -13.40 10.14 -14.46
C GLU A 182 -12.69 9.89 -13.12
N GLU A 183 -13.46 9.60 -12.09
CA GLU A 183 -12.91 9.25 -10.76
C GLU A 183 -12.04 7.99 -10.81
N GLN A 184 -12.45 6.95 -11.55
CA GLN A 184 -11.65 5.73 -11.72
C GLN A 184 -10.26 6.01 -12.33
N ASN A 185 -10.15 7.00 -13.23
CA ASN A 185 -8.89 7.36 -13.85
C ASN A 185 -8.07 8.38 -13.01
N LYS A 186 -8.64 8.90 -11.93
CA LYS A 186 -7.96 9.79 -10.99
C LYS A 186 -7.31 8.97 -9.87
N ILE A 187 -6.00 8.78 -10.00
CA ILE A 187 -5.25 8.02 -9.00
C ILE A 187 -5.25 8.74 -7.65
N LEU A 188 -5.57 8.01 -6.58
CA LEU A 188 -5.45 8.53 -5.21
C LEU A 188 -3.97 8.63 -4.84
N ILE A 189 -3.51 9.85 -4.57
CA ILE A 189 -2.15 10.12 -4.08
C ILE A 189 -2.25 10.85 -2.75
N LYS A 190 -1.46 10.41 -1.76
CA LYS A 190 -1.27 11.09 -0.48
C LYS A 190 0.18 11.55 -0.37
N ASP A 191 0.37 12.80 0.03
CA ASP A 191 1.69 13.30 0.44
C ASP A 191 1.82 13.11 1.95
N VAL A 192 2.80 12.31 2.33
CA VAL A 192 3.08 11.98 3.74
C VAL A 192 4.51 12.43 4.03
N ASN A 193 4.67 13.53 4.74
CA ASN A 193 5.97 14.12 5.09
C ASN A 193 6.88 14.36 3.86
N GLY A 194 6.29 14.68 2.70
CA GLY A 194 7.01 14.90 1.44
C GLY A 194 7.22 13.64 0.60
N ILE A 195 6.76 12.47 1.04
CA ILE A 195 6.73 11.22 0.27
C ILE A 195 5.35 11.05 -0.35
N LYS A 196 5.28 11.00 -1.66
CA LYS A 196 4.04 10.79 -2.42
C LYS A 196 3.75 9.31 -2.59
N ILE A 197 2.62 8.86 -2.07
CA ILE A 197 2.18 7.47 -2.14
C ILE A 197 0.92 7.39 -2.99
N ALA A 198 0.95 6.60 -4.06
CA ALA A 198 -0.21 6.28 -4.86
C ALA A 198 -0.87 5.00 -4.35
N PHE A 199 -2.19 4.99 -4.26
CA PHE A 199 -2.97 3.84 -3.79
C PHE A 199 -3.82 3.27 -4.91
N LEU A 200 -3.69 1.97 -5.14
CA LEU A 200 -4.50 1.20 -6.09
C LEU A 200 -5.13 0.02 -5.35
N ALA A 201 -6.37 -0.30 -5.69
CA ALA A 201 -7.08 -1.46 -5.12
C ALA A 201 -7.87 -2.18 -6.20
N PHE A 202 -7.89 -3.50 -6.14
CA PHE A 202 -8.55 -4.38 -7.11
C PHE A 202 -9.18 -5.56 -6.40
N THR A 203 -10.26 -6.12 -6.96
CA THR A 203 -10.89 -7.34 -6.47
C THR A 203 -11.10 -8.37 -7.58
N TYR A 204 -11.14 -9.64 -7.21
CA TYR A 204 -11.42 -10.72 -8.15
C TYR A 204 -12.91 -10.78 -8.61
N GLY A 205 -13.81 -10.16 -7.84
CA GLY A 205 -15.25 -10.21 -8.13
C GLY A 205 -16.11 -9.67 -7.00
N THR A 206 -17.41 -9.82 -7.14
CA THR A 206 -18.45 -9.21 -6.31
C THR A 206 -19.47 -10.23 -5.81
N ASN A 207 -19.00 -11.42 -5.37
CA ASN A 207 -19.84 -12.52 -4.87
C ASN A 207 -21.00 -12.91 -5.81
N GLY A 208 -20.77 -12.80 -7.13
CA GLY A 208 -21.77 -13.11 -8.14
C GLY A 208 -22.83 -12.03 -8.38
N ILE A 209 -22.73 -10.87 -7.70
CA ILE A 209 -23.55 -9.70 -8.00
C ILE A 209 -22.98 -9.04 -9.24
N PRO A 210 -23.70 -8.91 -10.35
CA PRO A 210 -23.14 -8.38 -11.59
C PRO A 210 -22.85 -6.89 -11.47
N VAL A 211 -21.72 -6.46 -12.06
CA VAL A 211 -21.46 -5.05 -12.31
C VAL A 211 -22.54 -4.53 -13.27
N PRO A 212 -23.23 -3.43 -12.93
CA PRO A 212 -24.32 -2.94 -13.78
C PRO A 212 -23.84 -2.50 -15.15
N SER A 213 -24.63 -2.80 -16.17
CA SER A 213 -24.34 -2.43 -17.56
C SER A 213 -24.06 -0.92 -17.71
N GLY A 214 -22.98 -0.57 -18.38
CA GLY A 214 -22.53 0.83 -18.58
C GLY A 214 -21.89 1.47 -17.35
N LYS A 215 -21.59 0.68 -16.30
CA LYS A 215 -20.93 1.13 -15.09
C LYS A 215 -19.66 0.32 -14.76
N ASP A 216 -18.98 -0.15 -15.79
CA ASP A 216 -17.76 -0.97 -15.65
C ASP A 216 -16.67 -0.25 -14.87
N TYR A 217 -16.75 1.07 -14.79
CA TYR A 217 -15.88 1.92 -13.99
C TYR A 217 -16.12 1.83 -12.48
N CYS A 218 -17.27 1.32 -12.04
CA CYS A 218 -17.67 1.48 -10.63
C CYS A 218 -16.83 0.66 -9.66
N ILE A 219 -16.10 -0.35 -10.15
CA ILE A 219 -15.22 -1.19 -9.34
C ILE A 219 -14.04 -1.69 -10.17
N ASN A 220 -12.86 -1.66 -9.57
CA ASN A 220 -11.66 -2.20 -10.18
C ASN A 220 -11.63 -3.73 -10.03
N LEU A 221 -11.94 -4.44 -11.11
CA LEU A 221 -11.73 -5.88 -11.17
C LEU A 221 -10.27 -6.21 -11.53
N ILE A 222 -9.79 -7.36 -11.07
CA ILE A 222 -8.47 -7.89 -11.44
C ILE A 222 -8.51 -8.26 -12.93
N ASP A 223 -7.84 -7.48 -13.73
CA ASP A 223 -7.56 -7.67 -15.14
C ASP A 223 -6.16 -7.15 -15.42
N GLU A 224 -5.32 -7.93 -16.07
CA GLU A 224 -3.89 -7.61 -16.23
C GLU A 224 -3.67 -6.31 -17.00
N ASP A 225 -4.37 -6.12 -18.13
CA ASP A 225 -4.24 -4.92 -18.96
C ASP A 225 -4.73 -3.69 -18.21
N PHE A 226 -5.82 -3.83 -17.45
CA PHE A 226 -6.37 -2.75 -16.64
C PHE A 226 -5.43 -2.38 -15.48
N ILE A 227 -4.84 -3.37 -14.80
CA ILE A 227 -3.84 -3.12 -13.74
C ILE A 227 -2.64 -2.36 -14.32
N ILE A 228 -2.12 -2.79 -15.48
CA ILE A 228 -1.01 -2.11 -16.16
C ILE A 228 -1.40 -0.66 -16.51
N LYS A 229 -2.62 -0.44 -17.02
CA LYS A 229 -3.14 0.90 -17.29
C LYS A 229 -3.12 1.78 -16.03
N GLN A 230 -3.67 1.28 -14.91
CA GLN A 230 -3.73 2.03 -13.64
C GLN A 230 -2.34 2.32 -13.08
N LEU A 231 -1.40 1.37 -13.17
CA LEU A 231 -0.01 1.56 -12.79
C LEU A 231 0.68 2.66 -13.63
N ASN A 232 0.40 2.71 -14.93
CA ASN A 232 0.96 3.76 -15.79
C ASN A 232 0.39 5.13 -15.44
N LEU A 233 -0.93 5.25 -15.21
CA LEU A 233 -1.55 6.49 -14.74
C LEU A 233 -0.98 6.94 -13.39
N ALA A 234 -0.70 6.00 -12.48
CA ALA A 234 -0.05 6.32 -11.22
C ALA A 234 1.37 6.86 -11.43
N LYS A 235 2.19 6.20 -12.26
CA LYS A 235 3.56 6.63 -12.58
C LYS A 235 3.62 8.03 -13.22
N GLU A 236 2.65 8.40 -14.05
CA GLU A 236 2.55 9.74 -14.65
C GLU A 236 2.44 10.86 -13.60
N GLN A 237 1.93 10.54 -12.40
CA GLN A 237 1.84 11.47 -11.27
C GLN A 237 3.15 11.59 -10.47
N ASN A 238 4.20 10.84 -10.86
CA ASN A 238 5.51 10.80 -10.20
C ASN A 238 5.42 10.57 -8.67
N PRO A 239 4.75 9.50 -8.20
CA PRO A 239 4.79 9.12 -6.81
C PRO A 239 6.13 8.50 -6.45
N ASP A 240 6.50 8.57 -5.18
CA ASP A 240 7.68 7.90 -4.63
C ASP A 240 7.40 6.39 -4.39
N LEU A 241 6.14 6.05 -4.08
CA LEU A 241 5.64 4.68 -3.87
C LEU A 241 4.30 4.46 -4.58
N ILE A 242 4.04 3.21 -5.01
CA ILE A 242 2.74 2.74 -5.50
C ILE A 242 2.37 1.47 -4.75
#